data_7a0d4d7624cdc58b9cad27cf7f216e40
#
_entry.id   7a0d4d7624cdc58b9cad27cf7f216e40
#
_cell.length_a   1.000
_cell.length_b   1.000
_cell.length_c   1.000
_cell.angle_alpha   90.00
_cell.angle_beta   90.00
_cell.angle_gamma   90.00
#
_symmetry.space_group_name_H-M   'P 1'
#
loop_
_entity.id
_entity.type
_entity.pdbx_description
1 polymer ?
#
loop_
_entity_poly.entity_id
_entity_poly.type
_entity_poly.pdbx_seq_one_letter_code
_entity_poly.pdbx_strand_id
1 'polypeptide(L)' 'MENVEKATHKLMIPLKEASELTGLSYSCIRKLCLSNEIRFIRSGSKYYVNTASLMQYCERGCNA' A
#
# COMPACT_ATOMS: atom_id res chain seq x y z
N MET A 1 -17.32 -4.13 10.65
CA MET A 1 -16.38 -4.91 10.81
C MET A 1 -16.05 -5.72 9.67
N GLU A 2 -16.92 -6.37 9.08
CA GLU A 2 -16.60 -7.16 7.95
C GLU A 2 -16.05 -6.36 6.82
N ASN A 3 -16.53 -5.15 6.66
CA ASN A 3 -16.05 -4.34 5.55
C ASN A 3 -14.58 -4.05 5.65
N VAL A 4 -14.15 -3.79 6.84
CA VAL A 4 -12.75 -3.51 7.04
C VAL A 4 -11.93 -4.74 6.74
N GLU A 5 -12.43 -5.87 7.18
CA GLU A 5 -11.71 -7.09 6.93
C GLU A 5 -11.64 -7.40 5.46
N LYS A 6 -12.72 -7.13 4.75
CA LYS A 6 -12.71 -7.37 3.33
C LYS A 6 -11.68 -6.52 2.64
N ALA A 7 -11.56 -5.27 3.05
CA ALA A 7 -10.61 -4.39 2.45
C ALA A 7 -9.19 -4.89 2.63
N THR A 8 -8.92 -5.51 3.77
CA THR A 8 -7.57 -5.98 4.03
C THR A 8 -7.33 -7.40 3.54
N HIS A 9 -8.37 -8.03 3.01
CA HIS A 9 -8.19 -9.38 2.52
C HIS A 9 -7.48 -9.43 1.19
N LYS A 10 -7.48 -8.36 0.46
CA LYS A 10 -6.81 -8.34 -0.83
C LYS A 10 -5.32 -8.38 -0.62
N LEU A 11 -4.67 -9.25 -1.37
CA LEU A 11 -3.24 -9.39 -1.25
C LEU A 11 -2.53 -8.22 -1.90
N MET A 12 -3.04 -7.76 -3.01
CA MET A 12 -2.45 -6.64 -3.73
C MET A 12 -3.54 -5.63 -4.02
N ILE A 13 -3.23 -4.36 -3.88
CA ILE A 13 -4.18 -3.30 -4.16
C ILE A 13 -3.50 -2.21 -4.98
N PRO A 14 -4.26 -1.50 -5.80
CA PRO A 14 -3.67 -0.43 -6.59
C PRO A 14 -3.27 0.73 -5.69
N LEU A 15 -2.39 1.58 -6.20
CA LEU A 15 -1.91 2.70 -5.41
C LEU A 15 -3.03 3.59 -4.92
N LYS A 16 -4.04 3.78 -5.74
CA LYS A 16 -5.15 4.61 -5.34
C LYS A 16 -5.85 4.06 -4.11
N GLU A 17 -6.09 2.77 -4.13
CA GLU A 17 -6.74 2.12 -3.01
C GLU A 17 -5.84 2.15 -1.78
N ALA A 18 -4.55 1.97 -1.98
CA ALA A 18 -3.59 2.03 -0.88
C ALA A 18 -3.60 3.40 -0.24
N SER A 19 -3.69 4.43 -1.06
CA SER A 19 -3.76 5.78 -0.57
C SER A 19 -4.99 5.99 0.30
N GLU A 20 -6.12 5.50 -0.17
CA GLU A 20 -7.37 5.63 0.58
C GLU A 20 -7.33 4.83 1.87
N LEU A 21 -6.76 3.67 1.81
CA LEU A 21 -6.69 2.80 2.97
C LEU A 21 -5.83 3.37 4.08
N THR A 22 -4.73 3.98 3.73
CA THR A 22 -3.79 4.47 4.73
C THR A 22 -3.93 5.95 5.04
N GLY A 23 -4.59 6.68 4.17
CA GLY A 23 -4.67 8.12 4.34
C GLY A 23 -3.46 8.86 3.83
N LEU A 24 -2.51 8.14 3.25
CA LEU A 24 -1.33 8.77 2.69
C LEU A 24 -1.63 9.21 1.28
N SER A 25 -0.90 10.19 0.79
CA SER A 25 -1.13 10.66 -0.55
C SER A 25 -0.65 9.63 -1.57
N TYR A 26 -1.21 9.71 -2.75
CA TYR A 26 -0.84 8.81 -3.83
C TYR A 26 0.67 8.91 -4.11
N SER A 27 1.18 10.14 -4.14
CA SER A 27 2.60 10.35 -4.38
C SER A 27 3.46 9.69 -3.33
N CYS A 28 3.01 9.75 -2.10
CA CYS A 28 3.73 9.16 -1.00
C CYS A 28 3.85 7.65 -1.16
N ILE A 29 2.72 7.01 -1.47
CA ILE A 29 2.71 5.58 -1.67
C ILE A 29 3.61 5.20 -2.84
N ARG A 30 3.54 5.97 -3.91
CA ARG A 30 4.35 5.69 -5.07
C ARG A 30 5.84 5.79 -4.75
N LYS A 31 6.20 6.77 -3.95
CA LYS A 31 7.57 6.92 -3.55
C LYS A 31 8.05 5.73 -2.74
N LEU A 32 7.21 5.25 -1.85
CA LEU A 32 7.56 4.10 -1.03
C LEU A 32 7.82 2.88 -1.90
N CYS A 33 7.05 2.73 -2.96
CA CYS A 33 7.26 1.65 -3.89
C CYS A 33 8.59 1.79 -4.59
N LEU A 34 8.84 2.98 -5.12
CA LEU A 34 10.05 3.19 -5.91
C LEU A 34 11.32 3.08 -5.08
N SER A 35 11.24 3.36 -3.80
CA SER A 35 12.41 3.20 -2.96
C SER A 35 12.44 1.83 -2.29
N ASN A 36 11.57 0.94 -2.71
CA ASN A 36 11.55 -0.44 -2.19
C ASN A 36 11.31 -0.51 -0.69
N GLU A 37 10.56 0.43 -0.17
CA GLU A 37 10.21 0.40 1.25
C GLU A 37 9.08 -0.58 1.48
N ILE A 38 8.22 -0.76 0.48
CA ILE A 38 7.14 -1.72 0.56
C ILE A 38 7.15 -2.56 -0.70
N ARG A 39 6.62 -3.75 -0.61
CA ARG A 39 6.60 -4.66 -1.74
C ARG A 39 5.52 -4.26 -2.71
N PHE A 40 5.82 -4.32 -3.98
CA PHE A 40 4.86 -3.96 -5.00
C PHE A 40 5.18 -4.68 -6.28
N ILE A 41 4.21 -4.68 -7.20
CA ILE A 41 4.43 -5.22 -8.52
C ILE A 41 3.91 -4.21 -9.52
N ARG A 42 4.41 -4.30 -10.71
CA ARG A 42 3.96 -3.42 -11.76
C ARG A 42 3.31 -4.27 -12.84
N SER A 43 2.09 -3.91 -13.19
CA SER A 43 1.36 -4.65 -14.21
C SER A 43 0.98 -3.65 -15.29
N GLY A 44 1.70 -3.68 -16.39
CA GLY A 44 1.47 -2.70 -17.44
C GLY A 44 1.89 -1.33 -16.93
N SER A 45 0.98 -0.40 -16.96
CA SER A 45 1.28 0.94 -16.48
C SER A 45 0.76 1.15 -15.06
N LYS A 46 0.28 0.10 -14.42
CA LYS A 46 -0.26 0.24 -13.08
C LYS A 46 0.62 -0.41 -12.05
N TYR A 47 0.59 0.15 -10.85
CA TYR A 47 1.33 -0.39 -9.73
C TYR A 47 0.36 -0.96 -8.71
N TYR A 48 0.74 -2.09 -8.13
CA TYR A 48 -0.06 -2.71 -7.07
C TYR A 48 0.85 -2.97 -5.89
N VAL A 49 0.41 -2.62 -4.71
CA VAL A 49 1.21 -2.83 -3.52
C VAL A 49 0.71 -4.01 -2.73
N ASN A 50 1.64 -4.68 -2.08
CA ASN A 50 1.30 -5.79 -1.22
C ASN A 50 0.69 -5.24 0.06
N THR A 51 -0.52 -5.64 0.34
CA THR A 51 -1.26 -5.10 1.48
C THR A 51 -0.55 -5.35 2.79
N ALA A 52 -0.05 -6.54 2.98
CA ALA A 52 0.63 -6.88 4.23
C ALA A 52 1.87 -6.02 4.43
N SER A 53 2.62 -5.83 3.37
CA SER A 53 3.84 -5.02 3.43
C SER A 53 3.50 -3.58 3.77
N LEU A 54 2.44 -3.07 3.15
CA LEU A 54 2.00 -1.71 3.40
C LEU A 54 1.57 -1.53 4.85
N MET A 55 0.80 -2.48 5.36
CA MET A 55 0.33 -2.40 6.73
C MET A 55 1.49 -2.46 7.72
N GLN A 56 2.44 -3.33 7.45
CA GLN A 56 3.61 -3.43 8.28
C GLN A 56 4.38 -2.12 8.33
N TYR A 57 4.53 -1.52 7.17
CA TYR A 57 5.26 -0.26 7.07
C TYR A 57 4.55 0.81 7.88
N CYS A 58 3.24 0.88 7.77
CA CYS A 58 2.48 1.87 8.49
C CYS A 58 2.54 1.68 9.99
N GLU A 59 2.52 0.44 10.42
CA GLU A 59 2.59 0.15 11.84
C GLU A 59 3.96 0.47 12.42
N ARG A 60 5.00 0.12 11.68
CA ARG A 60 6.34 0.33 12.13
C ARG A 60 6.71 1.79 12.14
N GLY A 61 6.22 2.47 11.15
CA GLY A 61 6.50 3.86 10.98
C GLY A 61 7.94 4.00 10.67
N CYS A 62 8.30 4.89 9.94
CA CYS A 62 9.61 5.04 9.61
C CYS A 62 10.02 6.16 10.28
N ASN A 63 10.13 6.54 11.05
CA ASN A 63 10.47 7.59 11.54
C ASN A 63 11.51 8.14 11.40
N ALA A 64 11.79 8.21 10.83
CA ALA A 64 12.87 8.77 10.64
C ALA A 64 13.07 9.80 11.14
#